data_471e0c52ccd24bd9d36e062764a4b2b4
#
_entry.id   471e0c52ccd24bd9d36e062764a4b2b4
#
_cell.length_a   1.000
_cell.length_b   1.000
_cell.length_c   1.000
_cell.angle_alpha   90.00
_cell.angle_beta   90.00
_cell.angle_gamma   90.00
#
_symmetry.space_group_name_H-M   'P 1'
#
loop_
_entity.id
_entity.type
_entity.pdbx_description
1 polymer ?
#
loop_
_entity_poly.entity_id
_entity_poly.type
_entity_poly.pdbx_seq_one_letter_code
_entity_poly.pdbx_strand_id
1 'polypeptide(L)'
;FSPAFEDIENLKPVIPAGNSDSASLDNVFELLNISGQPAPLAKLMLIPDAWSKKNKVLKKDHQQLFNFLNSTMEPWDGPAAIAATDNEWVIVATDRNGLRPLRYTVTRDKLLFAGSETGMIDLNEKKIVSKGRLGPGEILGVRIEKGKVYSNDEIKNYLSKEYKHYNNQIIDLDKKLETENEKVEIEGSDLRNFQHCFGYSIEDLELILHPMAEDAKEATGSMGDDTPLAVLSDKYRPLYHYFRQNFSQVTNPPIDSLRENKVMSLKTRFGN
;
A
#
# COMPACT_ATOMS: atom_id res chain seq x y z
N PHE A 1 17.59 3.49 2.26
CA PHE A 1 18.38 2.40 1.67
C PHE A 1 18.35 1.19 2.60
N SER A 2 18.15 0.00 2.01
CA SER A 2 18.10 -1.25 2.76
C SER A 2 19.52 -1.68 3.18
N PRO A 3 19.73 -2.10 4.43
CA PRO A 3 20.98 -2.70 4.86
C PRO A 3 21.27 -4.09 4.22
N ALA A 4 20.41 -4.53 3.31
CA ALA A 4 20.61 -5.77 2.56
C ALA A 4 21.63 -5.64 1.41
N PHE A 5 22.07 -4.43 1.08
CA PHE A 5 23.09 -4.18 0.06
C PHE A 5 24.43 -3.87 0.71
N GLU A 6 25.45 -4.63 0.34
CA GLU A 6 26.84 -4.29 0.61
C GLU A 6 27.29 -3.20 -0.39
N ASP A 7 28.29 -2.41 -0.02
CA ASP A 7 28.89 -1.36 -0.88
C ASP A 7 27.91 -0.32 -1.50
N ILE A 8 26.91 0.08 -0.72
CA ILE A 8 25.85 1.03 -1.11
C ILE A 8 26.42 2.31 -1.75
N GLU A 9 27.58 2.79 -1.31
CA GLU A 9 28.18 4.02 -1.84
C GLU A 9 28.48 3.94 -3.34
N ASN A 10 28.82 2.76 -3.84
CA ASN A 10 29.09 2.54 -5.26
C ASN A 10 27.81 2.51 -6.12
N LEU A 11 26.65 2.37 -5.50
CA LEU A 11 25.35 2.36 -6.19
C LEU A 11 24.67 3.72 -6.24
N LYS A 12 25.20 4.71 -5.52
CA LYS A 12 24.61 6.06 -5.48
C LYS A 12 25.00 6.89 -6.69
N PRO A 13 24.07 7.66 -7.26
CA PRO A 13 22.64 7.70 -6.95
C PRO A 13 21.86 6.63 -7.74
N VAL A 14 21.09 5.78 -7.04
CA VAL A 14 20.15 4.86 -7.69
C VAL A 14 19.02 5.64 -8.35
N ILE A 15 18.55 6.67 -7.67
CA ILE A 15 17.52 7.58 -8.17
C ILE A 15 18.17 8.93 -8.47
N PRO A 16 18.31 9.30 -9.75
CA PRO A 16 18.82 10.62 -10.11
C PRO A 16 17.88 11.74 -9.64
N ALA A 17 18.47 12.89 -9.31
CA ALA A 17 17.69 14.06 -8.92
C ALA A 17 16.80 14.54 -10.08
N GLY A 18 15.53 14.86 -9.75
CA GLY A 18 14.55 15.35 -10.73
C GLY A 18 13.80 14.26 -11.50
N ASN A 19 14.01 12.98 -11.18
CA ASN A 19 13.20 11.91 -11.74
C ASN A 19 11.73 12.01 -11.30
N SER A 20 10.83 11.56 -12.19
CA SER A 20 9.43 11.31 -11.82
C SER A 20 9.33 10.10 -10.88
N ASP A 21 8.20 9.98 -10.18
CA ASP A 21 7.95 8.84 -9.27
C ASP A 21 8.02 7.49 -10.00
N SER A 22 7.46 7.43 -11.22
CA SER A 22 7.50 6.21 -12.03
C SER A 22 8.92 5.86 -12.49
N ALA A 23 9.72 6.84 -12.93
CA ALA A 23 11.11 6.61 -13.30
C ALA A 23 11.97 6.19 -12.10
N SER A 24 11.66 6.73 -10.93
CA SER A 24 12.32 6.34 -9.67
C SER A 24 11.96 4.89 -9.28
N LEU A 25 10.70 4.49 -9.47
CA LEU A 25 10.26 3.11 -9.28
C LEU A 25 11.00 2.15 -10.24
N ASP A 26 11.11 2.51 -11.51
CA ASP A 26 11.80 1.70 -12.53
C ASP A 26 13.27 1.49 -12.15
N ASN A 27 13.97 2.54 -11.73
CA ASN A 27 15.37 2.43 -11.31
C ASN A 27 15.56 1.49 -10.13
N VAL A 28 14.69 1.58 -9.12
CA VAL A 28 14.78 0.70 -7.95
C VAL A 28 14.38 -0.73 -8.30
N PHE A 29 13.39 -0.90 -9.17
CA PHE A 29 12.98 -2.21 -9.65
C PHE A 29 14.12 -2.89 -10.43
N GLU A 30 14.79 -2.17 -11.31
CA GLU A 30 15.96 -2.65 -12.06
C GLU A 30 17.09 -3.05 -11.10
N LEU A 31 17.41 -2.20 -10.12
CA LEU A 31 18.43 -2.52 -9.11
C LEU A 31 18.12 -3.83 -8.38
N LEU A 32 16.87 -4.04 -7.99
CA LEU A 32 16.46 -5.28 -7.33
C LEU A 32 16.66 -6.49 -8.25
N ASN A 33 16.27 -6.38 -9.52
CA ASN A 33 16.44 -7.46 -10.50
C ASN A 33 17.93 -7.78 -10.75
N ILE A 34 18.77 -6.78 -10.93
CA ILE A 34 20.22 -6.94 -11.11
C ILE A 34 20.85 -7.58 -9.85
N SER A 35 20.31 -7.26 -8.68
CA SER A 35 20.72 -7.88 -7.40
C SER A 35 20.21 -9.30 -7.21
N GLY A 36 19.58 -9.91 -8.23
CA GLY A 36 19.10 -11.28 -8.21
C GLY A 36 17.70 -11.49 -7.62
N GLN A 37 16.94 -10.41 -7.37
CA GLN A 37 15.55 -10.55 -6.94
C GLN A 37 14.66 -10.75 -8.18
N PRO A 38 13.88 -11.86 -8.29
CA PRO A 38 12.99 -12.05 -9.43
C PRO A 38 11.90 -10.99 -9.48
N ALA A 39 11.44 -10.64 -10.67
CA ALA A 39 10.46 -9.58 -10.90
C ALA A 39 9.21 -9.67 -10.00
N PRO A 40 8.61 -10.85 -9.75
CA PRO A 40 7.50 -10.96 -8.82
C PRO A 40 7.87 -10.56 -7.38
N LEU A 41 9.08 -10.90 -6.92
CA LEU A 41 9.52 -10.52 -5.57
C LEU A 41 9.83 -9.04 -5.48
N ALA A 42 10.53 -8.48 -6.46
CA ALA A 42 10.81 -7.05 -6.56
C ALA A 42 9.51 -6.22 -6.49
N LYS A 43 8.47 -6.65 -7.22
CA LYS A 43 7.14 -6.02 -7.12
C LYS A 43 6.56 -6.09 -5.72
N LEU A 44 6.62 -7.22 -5.04
CA LEU A 44 6.08 -7.35 -3.69
C LEU A 44 6.91 -6.60 -2.64
N MET A 45 8.20 -6.38 -2.87
CA MET A 45 9.05 -5.53 -2.02
C MET A 45 8.65 -4.07 -2.15
N LEU A 46 8.47 -3.58 -3.38
CA LEU A 46 8.16 -2.18 -3.65
C LEU A 46 6.69 -1.86 -3.40
N ILE A 47 5.79 -2.75 -3.79
CA ILE A 47 4.35 -2.55 -3.68
C ILE A 47 3.71 -3.79 -3.03
N PRO A 48 3.82 -3.92 -1.71
CA PRO A 48 3.21 -5.02 -0.97
C PRO A 48 1.68 -4.89 -0.93
N ASP A 49 1.00 -5.99 -0.63
CA ASP A 49 -0.45 -5.97 -0.42
C ASP A 49 -0.85 -5.07 0.74
N ALA A 50 -1.99 -4.43 0.60
CA ALA A 50 -2.68 -3.83 1.73
C ALA A 50 -3.42 -4.92 2.53
N TRP A 51 -3.03 -5.16 3.76
CA TRP A 51 -3.70 -6.11 4.65
C TRP A 51 -3.66 -5.65 6.10
N SER A 52 -4.68 -6.03 6.84
CA SER A 52 -4.70 -5.87 8.30
C SER A 52 -5.15 -7.16 8.96
N LYS A 53 -4.85 -7.29 10.24
CA LYS A 53 -5.30 -8.46 11.05
C LYS A 53 -6.83 -8.60 11.04
N LYS A 54 -7.57 -7.52 10.82
CA LYS A 54 -9.05 -7.49 10.87
C LYS A 54 -9.71 -7.73 9.51
N ASN A 55 -9.13 -7.26 8.41
CA ASN A 55 -9.84 -7.10 7.14
C ASN A 55 -9.48 -8.14 6.06
N LYS A 56 -8.32 -8.76 6.11
CA LYS A 56 -7.91 -9.78 5.15
C LYS A 56 -7.11 -10.87 5.85
N VAL A 57 -7.67 -12.05 5.91
CA VAL A 57 -6.96 -13.21 6.45
C VAL A 57 -5.98 -13.71 5.39
N LEU A 58 -4.73 -13.30 5.49
CA LEU A 58 -3.65 -13.89 4.70
C LEU A 58 -3.19 -15.22 5.31
N LYS A 59 -2.74 -16.13 4.45
CA LYS A 59 -2.02 -17.33 4.91
C LYS A 59 -0.81 -16.92 5.74
N LYS A 60 -0.50 -17.69 6.78
CA LYS A 60 0.60 -17.38 7.70
C LYS A 60 1.94 -17.20 6.97
N ASP A 61 2.23 -18.04 5.98
CA ASP A 61 3.47 -17.96 5.19
C ASP A 61 3.53 -16.67 4.37
N HIS A 62 2.39 -16.19 3.84
CA HIS A 62 2.32 -14.90 3.14
C HIS A 62 2.53 -13.73 4.11
N GLN A 63 1.94 -13.79 5.31
CA GLN A 63 2.15 -12.75 6.32
C GLN A 63 3.62 -12.64 6.71
N GLN A 64 4.30 -13.77 6.89
CA GLN A 64 5.72 -13.82 7.21
C GLN A 64 6.56 -13.21 6.10
N LEU A 65 6.28 -13.57 4.83
CA LEU A 65 6.93 -12.98 3.67
C LEU A 65 6.76 -11.46 3.66
N PHE A 66 5.53 -10.96 3.75
CA PHE A 66 5.27 -9.52 3.73
C PHE A 66 5.89 -8.78 4.91
N ASN A 67 5.87 -9.36 6.11
CA ASN A 67 6.56 -8.77 7.26
C ASN A 67 8.05 -8.60 6.99
N PHE A 68 8.69 -9.61 6.39
CA PHE A 68 10.10 -9.53 6.01
C PHE A 68 10.31 -8.44 4.95
N LEU A 69 9.55 -8.46 3.85
CA LEU A 69 9.69 -7.49 2.76
C LEU A 69 9.49 -6.06 3.24
N ASN A 70 8.48 -5.81 4.08
CA ASN A 70 8.22 -4.48 4.65
C ASN A 70 9.31 -4.02 5.64
N SER A 71 10.06 -4.94 6.25
CA SER A 71 11.20 -4.57 7.09
C SER A 71 12.48 -4.32 6.29
N THR A 72 12.52 -4.77 5.03
CA THR A 72 13.70 -4.68 4.17
C THR A 72 13.67 -3.44 3.31
N MET A 73 12.50 -3.05 2.83
CA MET A 73 12.33 -1.92 1.92
C MET A 73 11.08 -1.11 2.26
N GLU A 74 11.20 0.19 2.14
CA GLU A 74 10.09 1.11 2.26
C GLU A 74 9.15 0.95 1.06
N PRO A 75 7.83 0.77 1.29
CA PRO A 75 6.90 0.51 0.21
C PRO A 75 6.62 1.78 -0.61
N TRP A 76 6.52 1.58 -1.92
CA TRP A 76 6.05 2.60 -2.85
C TRP A 76 4.55 2.80 -2.72
N ASP A 77 4.08 4.03 -2.76
CA ASP A 77 2.66 4.35 -2.71
C ASP A 77 2.25 5.23 -3.90
N GLY A 78 1.02 5.07 -4.34
CA GLY A 78 0.44 5.83 -5.43
C GLY A 78 -0.21 4.97 -6.51
N PRO A 79 -1.00 5.59 -7.41
CA PRO A 79 -1.69 4.88 -8.48
C PRO A 79 -0.71 4.32 -9.51
N ALA A 80 -0.72 3.00 -9.71
CA ALA A 80 0.12 2.36 -10.71
C ALA A 80 -0.53 1.11 -11.33
N ALA A 81 -0.29 0.93 -12.61
CA ALA A 81 -0.43 -0.33 -13.32
C ALA A 81 0.96 -0.69 -13.87
N ILE A 82 1.47 -1.84 -13.50
CA ILE A 82 2.87 -2.21 -13.70
C ILE A 82 2.93 -3.36 -14.69
N ALA A 83 3.84 -3.27 -15.63
CA ALA A 83 4.29 -4.39 -16.48
C ALA A 83 5.82 -4.46 -16.40
N ALA A 84 6.36 -5.62 -16.07
CA ALA A 84 7.81 -5.80 -15.91
C ALA A 84 8.26 -7.19 -16.32
N THR A 85 9.55 -7.32 -16.60
CA THR A 85 10.20 -8.59 -16.95
C THR A 85 11.64 -8.63 -16.45
N ASP A 86 12.14 -9.85 -16.14
CA ASP A 86 13.50 -10.12 -15.67
C ASP A 86 14.18 -11.27 -16.41
N ASN A 87 13.80 -11.57 -17.63
CA ASN A 87 14.20 -12.75 -18.42
C ASN A 87 13.62 -14.09 -17.97
N GLU A 88 13.21 -14.26 -16.72
CA GLU A 88 12.51 -15.49 -16.27
C GLU A 88 11.00 -15.27 -16.19
N TRP A 89 10.60 -14.09 -15.79
CA TRP A 89 9.21 -13.72 -15.56
C TRP A 89 8.80 -12.54 -16.44
N VAL A 90 7.56 -12.59 -16.90
CA VAL A 90 6.80 -11.41 -17.32
C VAL A 90 5.66 -11.25 -16.34
N ILE A 91 5.54 -10.09 -15.72
CA ILE A 91 4.52 -9.80 -14.73
C ILE A 91 3.70 -8.58 -15.11
N VAL A 92 2.44 -8.59 -14.67
CA VAL A 92 1.58 -7.42 -14.62
C VAL A 92 0.96 -7.32 -13.24
N ALA A 93 0.86 -6.11 -12.70
CA ALA A 93 0.42 -5.91 -11.34
C ALA A 93 -0.27 -4.55 -11.16
N THR A 94 -1.09 -4.45 -10.13
CA THR A 94 -1.72 -3.20 -9.70
C THR A 94 -0.98 -2.60 -8.52
N ASP A 95 -1.23 -1.32 -8.28
CA ASP A 95 -0.88 -0.65 -7.04
C ASP A 95 -1.62 -1.27 -5.84
N ARG A 96 -1.19 -0.92 -4.64
CA ARG A 96 -1.68 -1.47 -3.38
C ARG A 96 -3.20 -1.39 -3.22
N ASN A 97 -3.81 -0.33 -3.70
CA ASN A 97 -5.24 -0.07 -3.58
C ASN A 97 -6.02 -0.37 -4.87
N GLY A 98 -5.33 -0.75 -5.95
CA GLY A 98 -5.94 -1.01 -7.25
C GLY A 98 -6.59 0.23 -7.84
N LEU A 99 -5.97 1.41 -7.67
CA LEU A 99 -6.48 2.69 -8.16
C LEU A 99 -6.45 2.74 -9.68
N ARG A 100 -5.43 2.17 -10.30
CA ARG A 100 -5.40 1.98 -11.75
C ARG A 100 -5.98 0.61 -12.14
N PRO A 101 -6.90 0.58 -13.09
CA PRO A 101 -7.47 -0.68 -13.56
C PRO A 101 -6.41 -1.47 -14.35
N LEU A 102 -6.44 -2.79 -14.19
CA LEU A 102 -5.64 -3.71 -15.00
C LEU A 102 -6.43 -4.97 -15.30
N ARG A 103 -6.62 -5.24 -16.58
CA ARG A 103 -7.36 -6.38 -17.10
C ARG A 103 -6.43 -7.30 -17.86
N TYR A 104 -6.80 -8.56 -17.95
CA TYR A 104 -6.05 -9.53 -18.74
C TYR A 104 -6.96 -10.44 -19.55
N THR A 105 -6.41 -10.97 -20.65
CA THR A 105 -7.04 -11.97 -21.50
C THR A 105 -6.00 -13.00 -21.91
N VAL A 106 -6.34 -14.28 -21.74
CA VAL A 106 -5.50 -15.42 -22.17
C VAL A 106 -6.21 -16.12 -23.32
N THR A 107 -5.48 -16.40 -24.40
CA THR A 107 -6.01 -17.07 -25.58
C THR A 107 -5.56 -18.51 -25.70
N ARG A 108 -6.24 -19.30 -26.54
CA ARG A 108 -5.85 -20.69 -26.85
C ARG A 108 -4.48 -20.78 -27.53
N ASP A 109 -4.11 -19.73 -28.26
CA ASP A 109 -2.81 -19.60 -28.93
C ASP A 109 -1.68 -19.29 -27.91
N LYS A 110 -1.96 -19.38 -26.60
CA LYS A 110 -1.02 -19.11 -25.48
C LYS A 110 -0.51 -17.66 -25.45
N LEU A 111 -1.29 -16.70 -25.93
CA LEU A 111 -0.99 -15.29 -25.77
C LEU A 111 -1.69 -14.74 -24.52
N LEU A 112 -0.95 -13.95 -23.76
CA LEU A 112 -1.48 -13.15 -22.63
C LEU A 112 -1.46 -11.68 -23.03
N PHE A 113 -2.61 -11.05 -22.99
CA PHE A 113 -2.78 -9.61 -23.16
C PHE A 113 -3.17 -9.00 -21.84
N ALA A 114 -2.53 -7.93 -21.45
CA ALA A 114 -2.86 -7.17 -20.25
C ALA A 114 -2.86 -5.68 -20.53
N GLY A 115 -3.79 -4.96 -19.91
CA GLY A 115 -3.90 -3.52 -20.07
C GLY A 115 -5.05 -2.94 -19.25
N SER A 116 -5.17 -1.61 -19.27
CA SER A 116 -6.15 -0.89 -18.46
C SER A 116 -7.59 -1.18 -18.85
N GLU A 117 -7.83 -1.43 -20.14
CA GLU A 117 -9.18 -1.53 -20.70
C GLU A 117 -9.40 -2.78 -21.54
N THR A 118 -10.67 -3.15 -21.69
CA THR A 118 -11.08 -4.20 -22.61
C THR A 118 -11.17 -3.62 -24.03
N GLY A 119 -10.76 -4.38 -25.04
CA GLY A 119 -10.91 -3.95 -26.43
C GLY A 119 -9.72 -3.15 -26.99
N MET A 120 -8.60 -3.04 -26.25
CA MET A 120 -7.37 -2.46 -26.77
C MET A 120 -6.77 -3.25 -27.94
N ILE A 121 -7.10 -4.52 -28.02
CA ILE A 121 -6.70 -5.42 -29.09
C ILE A 121 -7.96 -6.14 -29.57
N ASP A 122 -8.13 -6.19 -30.89
CA ASP A 122 -9.21 -6.93 -31.51
C ASP A 122 -8.91 -8.43 -31.41
N LEU A 123 -9.63 -9.12 -30.52
CA LEU A 123 -9.47 -10.54 -30.26
C LEU A 123 -10.74 -11.29 -30.65
N ASN A 124 -10.57 -12.36 -31.40
CA ASN A 124 -11.65 -13.28 -31.66
C ASN A 124 -12.08 -13.97 -30.33
N GLU A 125 -13.29 -13.69 -29.86
CA GLU A 125 -13.80 -14.21 -28.59
C GLU A 125 -13.79 -15.75 -28.51
N LYS A 126 -13.94 -16.45 -29.62
CA LYS A 126 -13.83 -17.92 -29.67
C LYS A 126 -12.45 -18.46 -29.31
N LYS A 127 -11.42 -17.62 -29.39
CA LYS A 127 -10.06 -17.98 -28.98
C LYS A 127 -9.74 -17.68 -27.53
N ILE A 128 -10.61 -16.97 -26.84
CA ILE A 128 -10.39 -16.58 -25.44
C ILE A 128 -10.60 -17.80 -24.53
N VAL A 129 -9.60 -18.09 -23.68
CA VAL A 129 -9.64 -19.14 -22.65
C VAL A 129 -10.07 -18.58 -21.32
N SER A 130 -9.51 -17.43 -20.94
CA SER A 130 -9.86 -16.74 -19.73
C SER A 130 -9.65 -15.24 -19.87
N LYS A 131 -10.47 -14.48 -19.17
CA LYS A 131 -10.32 -13.03 -19.02
C LYS A 131 -10.70 -12.62 -17.61
N GLY A 132 -10.06 -11.58 -17.11
CA GLY A 132 -10.31 -11.08 -15.77
C GLY A 132 -9.74 -9.70 -15.55
N ARG A 133 -9.82 -9.25 -14.31
CA ARG A 133 -9.18 -8.04 -13.83
C ARG A 133 -8.34 -8.37 -12.59
N LEU A 134 -7.28 -7.63 -12.38
CA LEU A 134 -6.53 -7.68 -11.14
C LEU A 134 -7.17 -6.76 -10.11
N GLY A 135 -7.30 -7.25 -8.89
CA GLY A 135 -7.73 -6.50 -7.73
C GLY A 135 -6.57 -5.71 -7.09
N PRO A 136 -6.83 -4.98 -6.00
CA PRO A 136 -5.82 -4.22 -5.26
C PRO A 136 -4.62 -5.05 -4.85
N GLY A 137 -3.42 -4.60 -5.23
CA GLY A 137 -2.15 -5.25 -4.91
C GLY A 137 -1.88 -6.56 -5.63
N GLU A 138 -2.80 -7.03 -6.48
CA GLU A 138 -2.66 -8.32 -7.16
C GLU A 138 -1.62 -8.30 -8.26
N ILE A 139 -1.06 -9.47 -8.50
CA ILE A 139 -0.05 -9.75 -9.51
C ILE A 139 -0.46 -10.96 -10.35
N LEU A 140 -0.21 -10.90 -11.64
CA LEU A 140 -0.30 -11.99 -12.58
C LEU A 140 1.05 -12.13 -13.26
N GLY A 141 1.55 -13.34 -13.43
CA GLY A 141 2.85 -13.55 -14.05
C GLY A 141 2.89 -14.74 -14.97
N VAL A 142 3.80 -14.70 -15.92
CA VAL A 142 4.15 -15.83 -16.78
C VAL A 142 5.60 -16.16 -16.54
N ARG A 143 5.89 -17.41 -16.19
CA ARG A 143 7.25 -17.92 -16.21
C ARG A 143 7.60 -18.36 -17.61
N ILE A 144 8.53 -17.65 -18.23
CA ILE A 144 8.82 -17.76 -19.67
C ILE A 144 9.20 -19.20 -20.04
N GLU A 145 10.16 -19.79 -19.32
CA GLU A 145 10.64 -21.15 -19.55
C GLU A 145 9.52 -22.19 -19.51
N LYS A 146 8.54 -22.03 -18.60
CA LYS A 146 7.44 -22.97 -18.39
C LYS A 146 6.23 -22.69 -19.27
N GLY A 147 6.14 -21.51 -19.86
CA GLY A 147 4.97 -21.07 -20.63
C GLY A 147 3.65 -21.12 -19.81
N LYS A 148 3.75 -21.00 -18.48
CA LYS A 148 2.61 -21.10 -17.57
C LYS A 148 2.26 -19.76 -16.99
N VAL A 149 0.96 -19.43 -16.98
CA VAL A 149 0.41 -18.29 -16.27
C VAL A 149 0.22 -18.64 -14.80
N TYR A 150 0.69 -17.80 -13.92
CA TYR A 150 0.57 -17.92 -12.47
C TYR A 150 -0.35 -16.82 -11.94
N SER A 151 -1.35 -17.22 -11.20
CA SER A 151 -2.23 -16.32 -10.48
C SER A 151 -1.52 -15.66 -9.28
N ASN A 152 -2.14 -14.63 -8.72
CA ASN A 152 -1.69 -13.94 -7.52
C ASN A 152 -1.31 -14.90 -6.37
N ASP A 153 -2.19 -15.85 -6.08
CA ASP A 153 -1.97 -16.82 -5.00
C ASP A 153 -0.86 -17.84 -5.33
N GLU A 154 -0.75 -18.27 -6.59
CA GLU A 154 0.30 -19.17 -7.00
C GLU A 154 1.68 -18.51 -6.91
N ILE A 155 1.79 -17.23 -7.30
CA ILE A 155 3.05 -16.46 -7.17
C ILE A 155 3.41 -16.30 -5.70
N LYS A 156 2.48 -15.89 -4.85
CA LYS A 156 2.74 -15.72 -3.41
C LYS A 156 3.08 -17.03 -2.72
N ASN A 157 2.42 -18.12 -3.07
CA ASN A 157 2.76 -19.45 -2.57
C ASN A 157 4.16 -19.90 -3.02
N TYR A 158 4.55 -19.60 -4.26
CA TYR A 158 5.88 -19.88 -4.78
C TYR A 158 6.93 -19.08 -3.99
N LEU A 159 6.76 -17.77 -3.91
CA LEU A 159 7.72 -16.89 -3.23
C LEU A 159 7.85 -17.19 -1.73
N SER A 160 6.73 -17.44 -1.03
CA SER A 160 6.78 -17.75 0.39
C SER A 160 7.47 -19.10 0.70
N LYS A 161 7.53 -20.03 -0.24
CA LYS A 161 8.31 -21.26 -0.10
C LYS A 161 9.80 -21.04 -0.35
N GLU A 162 10.14 -20.36 -1.44
CA GLU A 162 11.53 -20.09 -1.81
C GLU A 162 12.24 -19.23 -0.77
N TYR A 163 11.54 -18.22 -0.22
CA TYR A 163 12.09 -17.24 0.72
C TYR A 163 11.73 -17.53 2.19
N LYS A 164 11.41 -18.77 2.53
CA LYS A 164 11.00 -19.16 3.89
C LYS A 164 12.08 -18.94 4.96
N HIS A 165 13.34 -18.95 4.59
CA HIS A 165 14.48 -18.80 5.51
C HIS A 165 14.61 -17.40 6.12
N TYR A 166 13.96 -16.39 5.56
CA TYR A 166 13.98 -15.03 6.09
C TYR A 166 13.11 -14.81 7.33
N ASN A 167 12.25 -15.75 7.67
CA ASN A 167 11.25 -15.61 8.73
C ASN A 167 11.81 -15.47 10.15
N ASN A 168 13.03 -15.92 10.40
CA ASN A 168 13.62 -15.97 11.74
C ASN A 168 14.31 -14.65 12.14
N GLN A 169 14.35 -13.66 11.27
CA GLN A 169 15.07 -12.40 11.49
C GLN A 169 14.18 -11.28 12.03
N ILE A 170 12.86 -11.48 12.12
CA ILE A 170 11.92 -10.48 12.58
C ILE A 170 11.61 -10.70 14.05
N ILE A 171 11.91 -9.68 14.86
CA ILE A 171 11.54 -9.64 16.27
C ILE A 171 10.24 -8.85 16.40
N ASP A 172 9.21 -9.50 16.93
CA ASP A 172 7.93 -8.86 17.25
C ASP A 172 8.02 -8.26 18.65
N LEU A 173 8.20 -6.93 18.72
CA LEU A 173 8.34 -6.22 19.98
C LEU A 173 7.05 -6.25 20.80
N ASP A 174 5.88 -6.29 20.17
CA ASP A 174 4.59 -6.37 20.87
C ASP A 174 4.49 -7.61 21.78
N LYS A 175 5.20 -8.68 21.42
CA LYS A 175 5.25 -9.92 22.21
C LYS A 175 6.30 -9.91 23.32
N LYS A 176 7.24 -8.96 23.27
CA LYS A 176 8.34 -8.85 24.22
C LYS A 176 8.18 -7.72 25.22
N LEU A 177 7.32 -6.75 24.91
CA LEU A 177 6.97 -5.69 25.82
C LEU A 177 5.94 -6.22 26.83
N GLU A 178 6.39 -6.59 28.00
CA GLU A 178 5.52 -6.73 29.17
C GLU A 178 5.13 -5.32 29.57
N THR A 179 3.95 -4.89 29.13
CA THR A 179 3.39 -3.62 29.58
C THR A 179 2.83 -3.80 30.98
N GLU A 180 3.61 -3.46 32.00
CA GLU A 180 3.04 -3.05 33.27
C GLU A 180 2.30 -1.74 33.02
N ASN A 181 1.02 -1.86 32.65
CA ASN A 181 0.13 -0.72 32.60
C ASN A 181 -0.19 -0.31 34.03
N GLU A 182 0.62 0.55 34.61
CA GLU A 182 0.14 1.38 35.72
C GLU A 182 -1.00 2.23 35.17
N LYS A 183 -2.23 1.85 35.48
CA LYS A 183 -3.39 2.70 35.21
C LYS A 183 -3.29 3.92 36.10
N VAL A 184 -2.76 4.99 35.57
CA VAL A 184 -2.86 6.30 36.22
C VAL A 184 -4.28 6.80 35.95
N GLU A 185 -5.15 6.68 36.94
CA GLU A 185 -6.49 7.29 36.88
C GLU A 185 -6.35 8.78 37.17
N ILE A 186 -6.54 9.58 36.15
CA ILE A 186 -6.56 11.06 36.24
C ILE A 186 -8.02 11.48 36.18
N GLU A 187 -8.55 12.08 37.23
CA GLU A 187 -9.96 12.48 37.31
C GLU A 187 -10.15 13.99 37.43
N GLY A 188 -11.33 14.43 36.99
CA GLY A 188 -11.91 15.76 37.27
C GLY A 188 -11.13 16.95 36.74
N SER A 189 -10.77 17.87 37.62
CA SER A 189 -10.07 19.10 37.26
C SER A 189 -8.67 18.87 36.70
N ASP A 190 -8.00 17.82 37.16
CA ASP A 190 -6.66 17.52 36.74
C ASP A 190 -6.64 17.03 35.29
N LEU A 191 -7.62 16.22 34.89
CA LEU A 191 -7.76 15.78 33.49
C LEU A 191 -7.91 16.97 32.55
N ARG A 192 -8.76 17.97 32.90
CA ARG A 192 -8.94 19.19 32.11
C ARG A 192 -7.65 20.00 32.02
N ASN A 193 -6.93 20.13 33.12
CA ASN A 193 -5.65 20.85 33.17
C ASN A 193 -4.62 20.17 32.25
N PHE A 194 -4.52 18.83 32.28
CA PHE A 194 -3.66 18.10 31.38
C PHE A 194 -4.06 18.28 29.92
N GLN A 195 -5.35 18.15 29.60
CA GLN A 195 -5.84 18.40 28.24
C GLN A 195 -5.46 19.80 27.76
N HIS A 196 -5.64 20.84 28.58
CA HIS A 196 -5.22 22.20 28.25
C HIS A 196 -3.71 22.34 28.09
N CYS A 197 -2.92 21.72 28.97
CA CYS A 197 -1.45 21.74 28.87
C CYS A 197 -0.93 21.11 27.58
N PHE A 198 -1.61 20.07 27.10
CA PHE A 198 -1.28 19.39 25.84
C PHE A 198 -1.99 19.99 24.63
N GLY A 199 -2.75 21.07 24.79
CA GLY A 199 -3.40 21.80 23.71
C GLY A 199 -4.62 21.11 23.10
N TYR A 200 -5.24 20.16 23.81
CA TYR A 200 -6.46 19.49 23.32
C TYR A 200 -7.68 20.41 23.50
N SER A 201 -8.38 20.62 22.38
CA SER A 201 -9.70 21.26 22.35
C SER A 201 -10.82 20.22 22.57
N ILE A 202 -12.04 20.68 22.79
CA ILE A 202 -13.22 19.80 22.84
C ILE A 202 -13.43 19.11 21.49
N GLU A 203 -13.18 19.82 20.38
CA GLU A 203 -13.27 19.25 19.04
C GLU A 203 -12.26 18.11 18.83
N ASP A 204 -11.03 18.26 19.31
CA ASP A 204 -10.02 17.18 19.25
C ASP A 204 -10.49 15.95 20.01
N LEU A 205 -11.11 16.14 21.16
CA LEU A 205 -11.62 15.04 21.96
C LEU A 205 -12.79 14.31 21.28
N GLU A 206 -13.75 15.05 20.76
CA GLU A 206 -14.99 14.49 20.20
C GLU A 206 -14.81 13.97 18.76
N LEU A 207 -14.08 14.71 17.93
CA LEU A 207 -13.98 14.41 16.50
C LEU A 207 -12.75 13.59 16.12
N ILE A 208 -11.73 13.57 16.97
CA ILE A 208 -10.48 12.86 16.69
C ILE A 208 -10.27 11.70 17.67
N LEU A 209 -10.13 12.03 18.98
CA LEU A 209 -9.73 11.01 19.95
C LEU A 209 -10.83 10.00 20.27
N HIS A 210 -12.09 10.45 20.36
CA HIS A 210 -13.21 9.56 20.63
C HIS A 210 -13.40 8.49 19.54
N PRO A 211 -13.47 8.82 18.24
CA PRO A 211 -13.53 7.81 17.17
C PRO A 211 -12.32 6.89 17.15
N MET A 212 -11.13 7.41 17.44
CA MET A 212 -9.92 6.59 17.52
C MET A 212 -10.01 5.55 18.65
N ALA A 213 -10.50 5.97 19.82
CA ALA A 213 -10.63 5.10 20.98
C ALA A 213 -11.75 4.07 20.80
N GLU A 214 -12.91 4.47 20.27
CA GLU A 214 -14.09 3.63 20.13
C GLU A 214 -13.96 2.63 18.96
N ASP A 215 -13.57 3.14 17.78
CA ASP A 215 -13.54 2.37 16.55
C ASP A 215 -12.17 1.77 16.23
N ALA A 216 -11.12 2.16 16.95
CA ALA A 216 -9.72 1.85 16.64
C ALA A 216 -9.35 2.22 15.18
N LYS A 217 -9.84 3.37 14.73
CA LYS A 217 -9.61 3.94 13.40
C LYS A 217 -9.13 5.38 13.56
N GLU A 218 -8.33 5.83 12.59
CA GLU A 218 -8.02 7.25 12.51
C GLU A 218 -9.26 8.05 12.15
N ALA A 219 -9.40 9.22 12.76
CA ALA A 219 -10.48 10.13 12.46
C ALA A 219 -10.37 10.62 11.01
N THR A 220 -11.47 10.57 10.28
CA THR A 220 -11.54 11.07 8.90
C THR A 220 -12.24 12.42 8.89
N GLY A 221 -11.60 13.39 8.25
CA GLY A 221 -12.18 14.73 8.04
C GLY A 221 -12.60 14.92 6.59
N SER A 222 -13.57 15.80 6.36
CA SER A 222 -13.91 16.28 5.03
C SER A 222 -13.22 17.61 4.76
N MET A 223 -12.54 17.71 3.61
CA MET A 223 -11.94 18.97 3.17
C MET A 223 -12.89 19.84 2.35
N GLY A 224 -14.04 19.32 1.97
CA GLY A 224 -15.06 20.03 1.21
C GLY A 224 -16.33 20.28 2.01
N ASP A 225 -17.20 21.07 1.44
CA ASP A 225 -18.50 21.39 2.00
C ASP A 225 -19.56 21.31 0.90
N ASP A 226 -20.42 20.30 0.99
CA ASP A 226 -21.53 20.09 0.06
C ASP A 226 -22.76 20.95 0.41
N THR A 227 -22.63 21.82 1.39
CA THR A 227 -23.73 22.73 1.76
C THR A 227 -24.06 23.64 0.57
N PRO A 228 -25.32 23.79 0.19
CA PRO A 228 -25.71 24.68 -0.89
C PRO A 228 -25.20 26.11 -0.70
N LEU A 229 -24.92 26.80 -1.82
CA LEU A 229 -24.50 28.19 -1.79
C LEU A 229 -25.44 29.03 -0.93
N ALA A 230 -24.89 30.02 -0.24
CA ALA A 230 -25.68 30.88 0.66
C ALA A 230 -26.84 31.60 -0.04
N VAL A 231 -26.70 31.92 -1.32
CA VAL A 231 -27.75 32.50 -2.19
C VAL A 231 -28.97 31.59 -2.35
N LEU A 232 -28.81 30.28 -2.17
CA LEU A 232 -29.86 29.29 -2.25
C LEU A 232 -30.42 28.90 -0.86
N SER A 233 -29.98 29.55 0.20
CA SER A 233 -30.37 29.25 1.57
C SER A 233 -31.22 30.35 2.17
N ASP A 234 -32.26 29.99 2.91
CA ASP A 234 -33.08 30.93 3.71
C ASP A 234 -32.36 31.43 4.97
N LYS A 235 -31.18 30.88 5.27
CA LYS A 235 -30.39 31.21 6.45
C LYS A 235 -29.27 32.17 6.08
N TYR A 236 -29.03 33.15 6.96
CA TYR A 236 -27.87 34.04 6.85
C TYR A 236 -26.58 33.26 6.86
N ARG A 237 -25.69 33.58 5.92
CA ARG A 237 -24.34 33.07 5.85
C ARG A 237 -23.29 34.16 5.76
N PRO A 238 -22.19 34.08 6.52
CA PRO A 238 -21.09 35.04 6.44
C PRO A 238 -20.45 35.04 5.04
N LEU A 239 -19.88 36.21 4.68
CA LEU A 239 -19.26 36.38 3.34
C LEU A 239 -18.19 35.34 3.02
N TYR A 240 -17.39 34.91 3.98
CA TYR A 240 -16.35 33.91 3.76
C TYR A 240 -16.88 32.54 3.33
N HIS A 241 -18.15 32.20 3.60
CA HIS A 241 -18.76 30.96 3.11
C HIS A 241 -18.98 30.93 1.59
N TYR A 242 -18.99 32.08 0.91
CA TYR A 242 -19.11 32.16 -0.53
C TYR A 242 -17.83 31.74 -1.27
N PHE A 243 -16.70 31.72 -0.56
CA PHE A 243 -15.39 31.35 -1.08
C PHE A 243 -14.98 29.94 -0.72
N ARG A 244 -15.89 29.14 -0.13
CA ARG A 244 -15.64 27.74 0.19
C ARG A 244 -15.83 26.86 -1.02
N GLN A 245 -14.97 25.87 -1.13
CA GLN A 245 -15.12 24.82 -2.12
C GLN A 245 -16.34 23.94 -1.75
N ASN A 246 -17.25 23.71 -2.71
CA ASN A 246 -18.46 22.93 -2.49
C ASN A 246 -18.28 21.42 -2.70
N PHE A 247 -17.11 20.97 -3.07
CA PHE A 247 -16.80 19.56 -3.20
C PHE A 247 -15.38 19.29 -2.72
N SER A 248 -15.17 18.12 -2.18
CA SER A 248 -13.84 17.63 -1.87
C SER A 248 -13.20 17.08 -3.14
N GLN A 249 -12.05 17.60 -3.46
CA GLN A 249 -11.22 17.07 -4.53
C GLN A 249 -9.88 16.68 -3.94
N VAL A 250 -9.59 15.39 -3.93
CA VAL A 250 -8.37 14.85 -3.38
C VAL A 250 -7.52 14.31 -4.52
N THR A 251 -6.38 14.94 -4.77
CA THR A 251 -5.42 14.50 -5.78
C THR A 251 -4.71 13.22 -5.35
N ASN A 252 -4.31 13.18 -4.08
CA ASN A 252 -3.78 11.98 -3.43
C ASN A 252 -4.70 11.68 -2.25
N PRO A 253 -5.40 10.54 -2.26
CA PRO A 253 -6.28 10.20 -1.14
C PRO A 253 -5.48 10.14 0.16
N PRO A 254 -6.06 10.52 1.29
CA PRO A 254 -5.44 10.38 2.58
C PRO A 254 -5.14 8.90 2.86
N ILE A 255 -4.21 8.65 3.75
CA ILE A 255 -3.87 7.30 4.20
C ILE A 255 -5.14 6.65 4.76
N ASP A 256 -5.60 5.55 4.13
CA ASP A 256 -6.71 4.77 4.64
C ASP A 256 -6.27 3.83 5.77
N SER A 257 -7.23 3.27 6.51
CA SER A 257 -6.96 2.40 7.67
C SER A 257 -6.19 1.11 7.33
N LEU A 258 -6.14 0.70 6.08
CA LEU A 258 -5.34 -0.44 5.63
C LEU A 258 -3.89 -0.03 5.40
N ARG A 259 -3.67 1.15 4.83
CA ARG A 259 -2.34 1.71 4.58
C ARG A 259 -1.69 2.22 5.86
N GLU A 260 -2.48 2.81 6.73
CA GLU A 260 -2.03 3.36 7.99
C GLU A 260 -1.22 2.35 8.82
N ASN A 261 -1.68 1.12 8.93
CA ASN A 261 -0.97 0.05 9.63
C ASN A 261 0.43 -0.25 9.05
N LYS A 262 0.72 0.19 7.85
CA LYS A 262 2.03 -0.01 7.20
C LYS A 262 2.87 1.25 7.22
N VAL A 263 2.26 2.39 6.97
CA VAL A 263 2.94 3.70 6.91
C VAL A 263 3.25 4.20 8.32
N MET A 264 2.32 4.01 9.25
CA MET A 264 2.44 4.42 10.66
C MET A 264 3.00 3.32 11.56
N SER A 265 3.49 2.23 10.99
CA SER A 265 4.05 1.12 11.75
C SER A 265 5.29 1.56 12.51
N LEU A 266 5.33 1.25 13.80
CA LEU A 266 6.52 1.39 14.65
C LEU A 266 7.54 0.26 14.43
N LYS A 267 7.26 -0.67 13.51
CA LYS A 267 8.23 -1.72 13.15
C LYS A 267 9.42 -1.08 12.46
N THR A 268 10.55 -1.15 13.10
CA THR A 268 11.81 -0.63 12.57
C THR A 268 12.87 -1.70 12.62
N ARG A 269 13.92 -1.50 11.83
CA ARG A 269 15.10 -2.36 11.82
C ARG A 269 16.24 -1.60 12.47
N PHE A 270 16.78 -2.19 13.52
CA PHE A 270 18.02 -1.68 14.13
C PHE A 270 19.20 -2.41 13.49
N GLY A 271 20.23 -1.65 13.13
CA GLY A 271 21.51 -2.23 12.74
C GLY A 271 22.17 -2.99 13.91
N ASN A 272 23.03 -3.94 13.58
CA ASN A 272 23.87 -4.61 14.58
C ASN A 272 24.96 -3.64 15.05
#